data_fdafe57790e4a648b9c4518475cd707f
#
_entry.id   fdafe57790e4a648b9c4518475cd707f
#
_cell.length_a   1.000
_cell.length_b   1.000
_cell.length_c   1.000
_cell.angle_alpha   90.00
_cell.angle_beta   90.00
_cell.angle_gamma   90.00
#
_symmetry.space_group_name_H-M   'P 1'
#
loop_
_entity.id
_entity.type
_entity.pdbx_description
1 polymer ?
#
loop_
_entity_poly.entity_id
_entity_poly.type
_entity_poly.pdbx_seq_one_letter_code
_entity_poly.pdbx_strand_id
1 'polypeptide(L)'
;LGDSLGLSQEAGKTDARIIVFCGVHFMAETAAIISPDKKILIPALGAGCSLAESITGYELREWKKANPDGIIVSYVNTTAEVKAWTDICCTSANALKVVQSIPPDRKILFVPDKNLGAWIRKVTGREMELWHGDCCVHERITTDMILEKSRDYPQADILIHPESHCSHDEAILNLPQAYMYSTAGMIRHASRSDKKQFIIA
;
A
#
# COMPACT_ATOMS: atom_id res chain seq x y z
N LEU A 1 -4.01 6.32 -15.80
CA LEU A 1 -4.22 5.25 -14.82
C LEU A 1 -2.91 4.93 -14.13
N GLY A 2 -2.92 4.77 -12.81
CA GLY A 2 -1.75 4.47 -12.01
C GLY A 2 -2.10 4.28 -10.54
N ASP A 3 -1.14 3.80 -9.78
CA ASP A 3 -1.22 3.75 -8.32
C ASP A 3 -0.98 5.14 -7.69
N SER A 4 -1.09 5.22 -6.37
CA SER A 4 -0.99 6.49 -5.64
C SER A 4 0.34 7.20 -5.88
N LEU A 5 1.47 6.49 -5.87
CA LEU A 5 2.78 7.08 -6.11
C LEU A 5 2.98 7.42 -7.60
N GLY A 6 2.58 6.52 -8.50
CA GLY A 6 2.71 6.73 -9.94
C GLY A 6 1.98 7.98 -10.42
N LEU A 7 0.74 8.20 -9.94
CA LEU A 7 -0.02 9.42 -10.28
C LEU A 7 0.62 10.70 -9.73
N SER A 8 1.17 10.64 -8.51
CA SER A 8 1.91 11.77 -7.94
C SER A 8 3.20 12.07 -8.74
N GLN A 9 3.89 11.04 -9.21
CA GLN A 9 5.07 11.18 -10.07
C GLN A 9 4.72 11.73 -11.46
N GLU A 10 3.60 11.29 -12.07
CA GLU A 10 3.13 11.84 -13.36
C GLU A 10 2.82 13.34 -13.25
N ALA A 11 2.23 13.78 -12.12
CA ALA A 11 2.05 15.20 -11.86
C ALA A 11 3.37 16.00 -11.87
N GLY A 12 4.47 15.38 -11.43
CA GLY A 12 5.81 15.99 -11.47
C GLY A 12 6.39 16.18 -12.86
N LYS A 13 6.00 15.35 -13.84
CA LYS A 13 6.59 15.33 -15.19
C LYS A 13 6.07 16.44 -16.13
N THR A 14 4.94 17.04 -15.84
CA THR A 14 4.39 18.14 -16.66
C THR A 14 5.19 19.42 -16.48
N ASP A 15 5.24 20.29 -17.50
CA ASP A 15 5.86 21.62 -17.44
C ASP A 15 4.97 22.64 -16.68
N ALA A 16 3.76 22.27 -16.31
CA ALA A 16 2.85 23.15 -15.58
C ALA A 16 3.43 23.49 -14.20
N ARG A 17 3.41 24.77 -13.84
CA ARG A 17 3.84 25.29 -12.53
C ARG A 17 2.76 25.13 -11.45
N ILE A 18 1.51 25.01 -11.87
CA ILE A 18 0.35 24.84 -10.99
C ILE A 18 -0.37 23.57 -11.41
N ILE A 19 -0.60 22.66 -10.46
CA ILE A 19 -1.30 21.39 -10.67
C ILE A 19 -2.50 21.33 -9.73
N VAL A 20 -3.69 21.14 -10.28
CA VAL A 20 -4.89 20.84 -9.50
C VAL A 20 -5.01 19.33 -9.38
N PHE A 21 -4.71 18.80 -8.21
CA PHE A 21 -4.71 17.37 -7.93
C PHE A 21 -6.12 16.93 -7.47
N CYS A 22 -6.90 16.36 -8.37
CA CYS A 22 -8.26 15.87 -8.08
C CYS A 22 -8.21 14.44 -7.53
N GLY A 23 -7.80 14.30 -6.30
CA GLY A 23 -7.63 13.03 -5.59
C GLY A 23 -7.66 13.22 -4.08
N VAL A 24 -7.26 12.19 -3.34
CA VAL A 24 -7.19 12.24 -1.88
C VAL A 24 -5.98 13.05 -1.40
N HIS A 25 -6.11 13.65 -0.22
CA HIS A 25 -5.17 14.63 0.32
C HIS A 25 -3.73 14.13 0.37
N PHE A 26 -3.47 12.92 0.90
CA PHE A 26 -2.11 12.39 1.00
C PHE A 26 -1.40 12.23 -0.36
N MET A 27 -2.16 12.04 -1.45
CA MET A 27 -1.59 11.97 -2.80
C MET A 27 -1.15 13.34 -3.30
N ALA A 28 -1.93 14.39 -3.01
CA ALA A 28 -1.54 15.77 -3.30
C ALA A 28 -0.31 16.18 -2.49
N GLU A 29 -0.24 15.81 -1.21
CA GLU A 29 0.95 15.99 -0.36
C GLU A 29 2.16 15.27 -0.94
N THR A 30 2.00 14.00 -1.37
CA THR A 30 3.08 13.25 -2.01
C THR A 30 3.55 13.94 -3.29
N ALA A 31 2.63 14.45 -4.13
CA ALA A 31 2.97 15.22 -5.32
C ALA A 31 3.76 16.49 -4.97
N ALA A 32 3.40 17.18 -3.89
CA ALA A 32 4.12 18.37 -3.42
C ALA A 32 5.53 18.03 -2.90
N ILE A 33 5.69 16.92 -2.19
CA ILE A 33 7.01 16.46 -1.70
C ILE A 33 7.96 16.16 -2.87
N ILE A 34 7.49 15.44 -3.91
CA ILE A 34 8.34 15.05 -5.03
C ILE A 34 8.49 16.14 -6.11
N SER A 35 7.69 17.21 -6.03
CA SER A 35 7.71 18.33 -6.97
C SER A 35 7.68 19.67 -6.22
N PRO A 36 8.71 19.97 -5.41
CA PRO A 36 8.72 21.14 -4.52
C PRO A 36 8.67 22.50 -5.27
N ASP A 37 9.08 22.51 -6.54
CA ASP A 37 9.04 23.72 -7.38
C ASP A 37 7.65 24.01 -7.96
N LYS A 38 6.69 23.13 -7.76
CA LYS A 38 5.33 23.25 -8.29
C LYS A 38 4.33 23.61 -7.20
N LYS A 39 3.32 24.36 -7.56
CA LYS A 39 2.19 24.63 -6.67
C LYS A 39 1.13 23.54 -6.86
N ILE A 40 0.99 22.67 -5.87
CA ILE A 40 -0.05 21.63 -5.86
C ILE A 40 -1.28 22.16 -5.12
N LEU A 41 -2.42 22.13 -5.77
CA LEU A 41 -3.72 22.53 -5.23
C LEU A 41 -4.63 21.30 -5.17
N ILE A 42 -5.47 21.25 -4.14
CA ILE A 42 -6.51 20.24 -3.99
C ILE A 42 -7.88 20.92 -3.91
N PRO A 43 -8.90 20.50 -4.66
CA PRO A 43 -10.21 21.14 -4.67
C PRO A 43 -10.95 21.07 -3.34
N ALA A 44 -10.72 20.00 -2.55
CA ALA A 44 -11.35 19.82 -1.25
C ALA A 44 -10.33 19.22 -0.26
N LEU A 45 -9.98 19.98 0.77
CA LEU A 45 -9.05 19.53 1.82
C LEU A 45 -9.58 18.31 2.60
N GLY A 46 -10.91 18.17 2.69
CA GLY A 46 -11.57 17.03 3.33
C GLY A 46 -11.63 15.76 2.46
N ALA A 47 -11.01 15.74 1.27
CA ALA A 47 -10.89 14.53 0.47
C ALA A 47 -9.85 13.59 1.10
N GLY A 48 -10.21 12.98 2.23
CA GLY A 48 -9.36 12.13 3.06
C GLY A 48 -9.28 10.68 2.60
N CYS A 49 -8.45 9.91 3.31
CA CYS A 49 -8.32 8.47 3.18
C CYS A 49 -8.21 7.89 4.59
N SER A 50 -9.19 7.05 4.98
CA SER A 50 -9.25 6.46 6.33
C SER A 50 -7.97 5.71 6.71
N LEU A 51 -7.33 5.05 5.75
CA LEU A 51 -6.05 4.39 5.97
C LEU A 51 -4.93 5.40 6.24
N ALA A 52 -4.82 6.45 5.41
CA ALA A 52 -3.77 7.46 5.58
C ALA A 52 -3.90 8.27 6.88
N GLU A 53 -5.12 8.40 7.38
CA GLU A 53 -5.48 9.15 8.59
C GLU A 53 -5.50 8.27 9.85
N SER A 54 -5.26 6.95 9.71
CA SER A 54 -5.26 6.01 10.84
C SER A 54 -4.05 6.14 11.76
N ILE A 55 -3.06 6.94 11.40
CA ILE A 55 -1.84 7.20 12.15
C ILE A 55 -1.41 8.65 12.01
N THR A 56 -0.81 9.20 13.03
CA THR A 56 -0.29 10.58 13.09
C THR A 56 1.24 10.59 13.22
N GLY A 57 1.86 11.71 12.83
CA GLY A 57 3.29 11.92 13.06
C GLY A 57 3.66 11.94 14.54
N TYR A 58 2.73 12.38 15.43
CA TYR A 58 2.93 12.32 16.86
C TYR A 58 3.13 10.88 17.36
N GLU A 59 2.31 9.94 16.92
CA GLU A 59 2.39 8.53 17.32
C GLU A 59 3.70 7.89 16.84
N LEU A 60 4.14 8.19 15.62
CA LEU A 60 5.44 7.72 15.12
C LEU A 60 6.60 8.29 15.93
N ARG A 61 6.54 9.57 16.28
CA ARG A 61 7.55 10.21 17.12
C ARG A 61 7.65 9.54 18.48
N GLU A 62 6.53 9.24 19.13
CA GLU A 62 6.52 8.56 20.43
C GLU A 62 7.06 7.13 20.31
N TRP A 63 6.68 6.40 19.26
CA TRP A 63 7.25 5.07 18.99
C TRP A 63 8.77 5.14 18.79
N LYS A 64 9.26 6.12 18.01
CA LYS A 64 10.69 6.30 17.73
C LYS A 64 11.49 6.64 19.00
N LYS A 65 10.93 7.43 19.91
CA LYS A 65 11.54 7.70 21.22
C LYS A 65 11.72 6.42 22.06
N ALA A 66 10.70 5.55 22.03
CA ALA A 66 10.75 4.27 22.75
C ALA A 66 11.66 3.23 22.04
N ASN A 67 11.89 3.39 20.74
CA ASN A 67 12.69 2.48 19.91
C ASN A 67 13.69 3.27 19.04
N PRO A 68 14.74 3.90 19.62
CA PRO A 68 15.62 4.81 18.89
C PRO A 68 16.34 4.15 17.72
N ASP A 69 16.66 2.86 17.82
CA ASP A 69 17.28 2.06 16.76
C ASP A 69 16.27 1.35 15.85
N GLY A 70 14.97 1.44 16.13
CA GLY A 70 13.93 0.84 15.33
C GLY A 70 13.78 1.54 13.99
N ILE A 71 13.29 0.83 12.98
CA ILE A 71 13.07 1.31 11.62
C ILE A 71 11.55 1.44 11.39
N ILE A 72 11.12 2.62 11.00
CA ILE A 72 9.74 2.88 10.59
C ILE A 72 9.64 2.73 9.07
N VAL A 73 8.90 1.72 8.63
CA VAL A 73 8.58 1.50 7.22
C VAL A 73 7.15 1.95 6.97
N SER A 74 6.98 3.00 6.19
CA SER A 74 5.64 3.53 5.88
C SER A 74 5.23 3.21 4.46
N TYR A 75 4.05 2.64 4.33
CA TYR A 75 3.36 2.58 3.05
C TYR A 75 3.02 4.01 2.59
N VAL A 76 3.11 4.27 1.29
CA VAL A 76 2.93 5.60 0.71
C VAL A 76 1.57 6.25 1.02
N ASN A 77 0.56 5.43 1.35
CA ASN A 77 -0.77 5.89 1.76
C ASN A 77 -0.76 6.42 3.21
N THR A 78 -0.01 7.49 3.43
CA THR A 78 0.16 8.22 4.69
C THR A 78 0.28 9.71 4.41
N THR A 79 0.03 10.54 5.42
CA THR A 79 0.18 12.01 5.34
C THR A 79 1.65 12.43 5.23
N ALA A 80 1.89 13.68 4.83
CA ALA A 80 3.24 14.26 4.82
C ALA A 80 3.83 14.31 6.23
N GLU A 81 3.01 14.58 7.26
CA GLU A 81 3.43 14.57 8.66
C GLU A 81 3.97 13.19 9.07
N VAL A 82 3.28 12.11 8.72
CA VAL A 82 3.73 10.74 8.97
C VAL A 82 5.03 10.44 8.23
N LYS A 83 5.14 10.87 6.97
CA LYS A 83 6.35 10.70 6.16
C LYS A 83 7.58 11.40 6.76
N ALA A 84 7.40 12.51 7.46
CA ALA A 84 8.49 13.24 8.12
C ALA A 84 9.15 12.42 9.26
N TRP A 85 8.46 11.42 9.82
CA TRP A 85 8.97 10.52 10.86
C TRP A 85 9.30 9.13 10.34
N THR A 86 9.19 8.92 9.04
CA THR A 86 9.42 7.62 8.37
C THR A 86 10.89 7.47 8.00
N ASP A 87 11.49 6.32 8.29
CA ASP A 87 12.85 5.99 7.84
C ASP A 87 12.85 5.53 6.37
N ILE A 88 11.88 4.71 5.97
CA ILE A 88 11.77 4.18 4.59
C ILE A 88 10.31 4.19 4.15
N CYS A 89 10.03 4.87 3.04
CA CYS A 89 8.70 4.84 2.41
C CYS A 89 8.65 3.76 1.32
N CYS A 90 7.55 3.01 1.25
CA CYS A 90 7.36 1.94 0.28
C CYS A 90 5.99 2.01 -0.42
N THR A 91 5.83 1.22 -1.46
CA THR A 91 4.53 0.92 -2.11
C THR A 91 4.24 -0.57 -1.98
N SER A 92 3.01 -1.00 -2.27
CA SER A 92 2.67 -2.43 -2.33
C SER A 92 3.53 -3.22 -3.34
N ALA A 93 4.11 -2.54 -4.34
CA ALA A 93 4.98 -3.17 -5.33
C ALA A 93 6.39 -3.49 -4.82
N ASN A 94 6.90 -2.76 -3.81
CA ASN A 94 8.29 -2.90 -3.35
C ASN A 94 8.41 -3.15 -1.84
N ALA A 95 7.33 -3.12 -1.08
CA ALA A 95 7.35 -3.27 0.38
C ALA A 95 8.07 -4.55 0.85
N LEU A 96 7.86 -5.66 0.13
CA LEU A 96 8.55 -6.93 0.39
C LEU A 96 10.08 -6.75 0.34
N LYS A 97 10.59 -6.14 -0.74
CA LYS A 97 12.03 -5.90 -0.93
C LYS A 97 12.59 -4.91 0.08
N VAL A 98 11.81 -3.89 0.43
CA VAL A 98 12.17 -2.91 1.46
C VAL A 98 12.38 -3.60 2.80
N VAL A 99 11.41 -4.42 3.24
CA VAL A 99 11.52 -5.14 4.52
C VAL A 99 12.69 -6.12 4.50
N GLN A 100 12.91 -6.84 3.40
CA GLN A 100 14.04 -7.76 3.24
C GLN A 100 15.42 -7.07 3.26
N SER A 101 15.49 -5.79 2.89
CA SER A 101 16.75 -5.02 2.91
C SER A 101 17.16 -4.53 4.30
N ILE A 102 16.25 -4.59 5.28
CA ILE A 102 16.52 -4.15 6.65
C ILE A 102 17.25 -5.25 7.41
N PRO A 103 18.35 -4.93 8.12
CA PRO A 103 19.11 -5.91 8.89
C PRO A 103 18.23 -6.70 9.87
N PRO A 104 18.48 -8.00 10.07
CA PRO A 104 17.59 -8.89 10.83
C PRO A 104 17.49 -8.55 12.33
N ASP A 105 18.46 -7.88 12.88
CA ASP A 105 18.52 -7.42 14.27
C ASP A 105 17.75 -6.12 14.53
N ARG A 106 17.30 -5.43 13.50
CA ARG A 106 16.57 -4.18 13.65
C ARG A 106 15.08 -4.43 13.87
N LYS A 107 14.51 -3.78 14.89
CA LYS A 107 13.07 -3.75 15.10
C LYS A 107 12.40 -2.95 13.99
N ILE A 108 11.30 -3.44 13.45
CA ILE A 108 10.54 -2.76 12.39
C ILE A 108 9.15 -2.43 12.92
N LEU A 109 8.69 -1.20 12.69
CA LEU A 109 7.29 -0.82 12.73
C LEU A 109 6.81 -0.61 11.29
N PHE A 110 5.82 -1.39 10.86
CA PHE A 110 5.19 -1.24 9.56
C PHE A 110 3.86 -0.49 9.69
N VAL A 111 3.71 0.60 8.94
CA VAL A 111 2.54 1.49 9.00
C VAL A 111 2.03 1.84 7.60
N PRO A 112 0.79 2.26 7.43
CA PRO A 112 -0.32 2.18 8.37
C PRO A 112 -1.13 0.88 8.19
N ASP A 113 -0.96 0.14 7.07
CA ASP A 113 -1.82 -0.98 6.66
C ASP A 113 -1.41 -2.30 7.32
N LYS A 114 -2.31 -2.81 8.17
CA LYS A 114 -2.09 -4.07 8.90
C LYS A 114 -2.05 -5.29 7.98
N ASN A 115 -2.88 -5.31 6.91
CA ASN A 115 -2.99 -6.47 6.01
C ASN A 115 -1.76 -6.59 5.12
N LEU A 116 -1.31 -5.47 4.51
CA LEU A 116 -0.05 -5.43 3.76
C LEU A 116 1.12 -5.87 4.66
N GLY A 117 1.18 -5.35 5.88
CA GLY A 117 2.22 -5.74 6.85
C GLY A 117 2.14 -7.22 7.23
N ALA A 118 0.93 -7.75 7.48
CA ALA A 118 0.71 -9.17 7.83
C ALA A 118 1.10 -10.09 6.68
N TRP A 119 0.75 -9.73 5.44
CA TRP A 119 1.20 -10.47 4.26
C TRP A 119 2.73 -10.50 4.15
N ILE A 120 3.41 -9.35 4.27
CA ILE A 120 4.87 -9.28 4.23
C ILE A 120 5.49 -10.13 5.34
N ARG A 121 4.98 -10.02 6.58
CA ARG A 121 5.43 -10.82 7.71
C ARG A 121 5.29 -12.32 7.44
N LYS A 122 4.15 -12.74 6.87
CA LYS A 122 3.86 -14.15 6.53
C LYS A 122 4.83 -14.71 5.49
N VAL A 123 5.08 -13.96 4.40
CA VAL A 123 5.91 -14.46 3.28
C VAL A 123 7.42 -14.32 3.53
N THR A 124 7.83 -13.45 4.43
CA THR A 124 9.27 -13.25 4.76
C THR A 124 9.70 -13.97 6.02
N GLY A 125 8.78 -14.33 6.90
CA GLY A 125 9.08 -14.76 8.28
C GLY A 125 9.69 -13.65 9.14
N ARG A 126 9.69 -12.39 8.68
CA ARG A 126 10.29 -11.27 9.38
C ARG A 126 9.36 -10.78 10.49
N GLU A 127 9.82 -10.82 11.74
CA GLU A 127 9.09 -10.23 12.85
C GLU A 127 9.03 -8.71 12.71
N MET A 128 7.80 -8.17 12.77
CA MET A 128 7.52 -6.75 12.66
C MET A 128 6.34 -6.38 13.56
N GLU A 129 6.42 -5.22 14.16
CA GLU A 129 5.27 -4.55 14.77
C GLU A 129 4.41 -3.95 13.66
N LEU A 130 3.11 -4.20 13.69
CA LEU A 130 2.16 -3.72 12.69
C LEU A 130 1.25 -2.69 13.31
N TRP A 131 1.04 -1.59 12.59
CA TRP A 131 -0.01 -0.64 12.94
C TRP A 131 -1.39 -1.21 12.68
N HIS A 132 -2.42 -0.66 13.31
CA HIS A 132 -3.79 -1.20 13.27
C HIS A 132 -4.68 -0.60 12.16
N GLY A 133 -4.10 0.19 11.23
CA GLY A 133 -4.82 0.77 10.12
C GLY A 133 -5.18 -0.25 9.04
N ASP A 134 -6.27 0.00 8.34
CA ASP A 134 -6.71 -0.78 7.18
C ASP A 134 -7.41 0.09 6.15
N CYS A 135 -7.45 -0.39 4.92
CA CYS A 135 -8.26 0.20 3.88
C CYS A 135 -9.70 -0.31 4.02
N CYS A 136 -10.65 0.58 4.33
CA CYS A 136 -12.05 0.23 4.54
C CYS A 136 -12.73 -0.49 3.36
N VAL A 137 -12.17 -0.40 2.16
CA VAL A 137 -12.63 -1.14 0.98
C VAL A 137 -12.04 -2.55 0.97
N HIS A 138 -10.71 -2.66 1.08
CA HIS A 138 -9.99 -3.94 1.01
C HIS A 138 -10.25 -4.82 2.25
N GLU A 139 -10.50 -4.24 3.41
CA GLU A 139 -10.86 -4.97 4.62
C GLU A 139 -12.14 -5.79 4.48
N ARG A 140 -13.04 -5.41 3.57
CA ARG A 140 -14.28 -6.14 3.30
C ARG A 140 -14.10 -7.35 2.39
N ILE A 141 -12.95 -7.51 1.76
CA ILE A 141 -12.68 -8.62 0.84
C ILE A 141 -12.19 -9.82 1.64
N THR A 142 -13.09 -10.73 1.92
CA THR A 142 -12.80 -11.90 2.77
C THR A 142 -12.35 -13.10 1.94
N THR A 143 -11.70 -14.06 2.61
CA THR A 143 -11.32 -15.35 2.04
C THR A 143 -12.50 -16.09 1.43
N ASP A 144 -13.64 -16.14 2.15
CA ASP A 144 -14.84 -16.83 1.68
C ASP A 144 -15.39 -16.26 0.38
N MET A 145 -15.38 -14.93 0.23
CA MET A 145 -15.80 -14.27 -1.01
C MET A 145 -14.92 -14.69 -2.20
N ILE A 146 -13.62 -14.77 -2.00
CA ILE A 146 -12.68 -15.21 -3.05
C ILE A 146 -12.89 -16.69 -3.39
N LEU A 147 -13.01 -17.54 -2.37
CA LEU A 147 -13.21 -18.98 -2.58
C LEU A 147 -14.57 -19.28 -3.25
N GLU A 148 -15.62 -18.52 -2.93
CA GLU A 148 -16.91 -18.62 -3.62
C GLU A 148 -16.76 -18.26 -5.09
N LYS A 149 -16.17 -17.11 -5.39
CA LYS A 149 -15.96 -16.67 -6.78
C LYS A 149 -15.04 -17.60 -7.56
N SER A 150 -14.03 -18.19 -6.93
CA SER A 150 -13.14 -19.15 -7.59
C SER A 150 -13.86 -20.44 -8.01
N ARG A 151 -14.92 -20.84 -7.28
CA ARG A 151 -15.79 -21.97 -7.68
C ARG A 151 -16.68 -21.62 -8.86
N ASP A 152 -17.21 -20.39 -8.92
CA ASP A 152 -18.00 -19.90 -10.05
C ASP A 152 -17.14 -19.76 -11.33
N TYR A 153 -15.85 -19.42 -11.16
CA TYR A 153 -14.92 -19.12 -12.26
C TYR A 153 -13.59 -19.91 -12.11
N PRO A 154 -13.63 -21.25 -12.23
CA PRO A 154 -12.47 -22.11 -11.94
C PRO A 154 -11.28 -21.91 -12.88
N GLN A 155 -11.46 -21.25 -14.01
CA GLN A 155 -10.38 -20.93 -14.96
C GLN A 155 -9.79 -19.53 -14.79
N ALA A 156 -10.36 -18.71 -13.89
CA ALA A 156 -9.91 -17.35 -13.68
C ALA A 156 -8.59 -17.31 -12.89
N ASP A 157 -7.71 -16.38 -13.25
CA ASP A 157 -6.63 -15.99 -12.35
C ASP A 157 -7.19 -15.06 -11.27
N ILE A 158 -6.70 -15.22 -10.04
CA ILE A 158 -7.12 -14.45 -8.87
C ILE A 158 -6.01 -13.43 -8.55
N LEU A 159 -6.29 -12.16 -8.79
CA LEU A 159 -5.33 -11.06 -8.59
C LEU A 159 -5.71 -10.31 -7.31
N ILE A 160 -4.89 -10.40 -6.30
CA ILE A 160 -5.20 -9.89 -4.96
C ILE A 160 -4.25 -8.75 -4.62
N HIS A 161 -4.82 -7.62 -4.19
CA HIS A 161 -4.01 -6.55 -3.60
C HIS A 161 -3.63 -6.91 -2.16
N PRO A 162 -2.38 -6.74 -1.74
CA PRO A 162 -1.94 -7.14 -0.40
C PRO A 162 -2.56 -6.32 0.75
N GLU A 163 -3.30 -5.24 0.48
CA GLU A 163 -4.16 -4.57 1.46
C GLU A 163 -5.45 -5.34 1.76
N SER A 164 -5.83 -6.33 0.94
CA SER A 164 -7.07 -7.09 1.12
C SER A 164 -6.98 -7.99 2.35
N HIS A 165 -8.07 -8.07 3.12
CA HIS A 165 -8.13 -8.86 4.35
C HIS A 165 -7.69 -10.32 4.13
N CYS A 166 -8.03 -10.90 2.99
CA CYS A 166 -7.67 -12.28 2.64
C CYS A 166 -6.20 -12.48 2.24
N SER A 167 -5.40 -11.42 2.09
CA SER A 167 -4.05 -11.47 1.49
C SER A 167 -3.04 -12.33 2.26
N HIS A 168 -3.24 -12.51 3.56
CA HIS A 168 -2.34 -13.28 4.43
C HIS A 168 -2.94 -14.60 4.92
N ASP A 169 -4.14 -14.97 4.40
CA ASP A 169 -4.79 -16.24 4.70
C ASP A 169 -4.13 -17.41 3.94
N GLU A 170 -3.84 -18.50 4.63
CA GLU A 170 -3.21 -19.69 4.03
C GLU A 170 -4.06 -20.33 2.94
N ALA A 171 -5.40 -20.29 3.08
CA ALA A 171 -6.30 -20.80 2.06
C ALA A 171 -6.14 -20.07 0.72
N ILE A 172 -5.82 -18.78 0.77
CA ILE A 172 -5.56 -17.95 -0.42
C ILE A 172 -4.13 -18.13 -0.92
N LEU A 173 -3.14 -18.10 -0.01
CA LEU A 173 -1.72 -18.21 -0.38
C LEU A 173 -1.37 -19.55 -1.03
N ASN A 174 -2.15 -20.59 -0.74
CA ASN A 174 -1.97 -21.94 -1.31
C ASN A 174 -2.76 -22.19 -2.60
N LEU A 175 -3.57 -21.21 -3.08
CA LEU A 175 -4.26 -21.35 -4.37
C LEU A 175 -3.29 -21.13 -5.53
N PRO A 176 -3.12 -22.10 -6.44
CA PRO A 176 -2.13 -22.03 -7.51
C PRO A 176 -2.41 -20.90 -8.53
N GLN A 177 -3.67 -20.47 -8.64
CA GLN A 177 -4.08 -19.37 -9.51
C GLN A 177 -4.18 -18.00 -8.81
N ALA A 178 -3.76 -17.91 -7.52
CA ALA A 178 -3.78 -16.65 -6.77
C ALA A 178 -2.42 -15.93 -6.84
N TYR A 179 -2.46 -14.66 -7.15
CA TYR A 179 -1.28 -13.81 -7.31
C TYR A 179 -1.42 -12.53 -6.47
N MET A 180 -0.41 -12.24 -5.66
CA MET A 180 -0.34 -10.99 -4.91
C MET A 180 0.34 -9.90 -5.74
N TYR A 181 -0.39 -8.86 -6.08
CA TYR A 181 0.09 -7.78 -6.91
C TYR A 181 -0.35 -6.41 -6.41
N SER A 182 0.49 -5.40 -6.63
CA SER A 182 0.04 -4.01 -6.63
C SER A 182 -0.91 -3.75 -7.80
N THR A 183 -1.68 -2.67 -7.77
CA THR A 183 -2.58 -2.27 -8.87
C THR A 183 -1.88 -2.30 -10.23
N ALA A 184 -0.68 -1.74 -10.35
CA ALA A 184 0.10 -1.78 -11.58
C ALA A 184 0.55 -3.21 -11.95
N GLY A 185 0.80 -4.06 -10.95
CA GLY A 185 1.10 -5.49 -11.14
C GLY A 185 -0.08 -6.25 -11.73
N MET A 186 -1.29 -6.03 -11.21
CA MET A 186 -2.53 -6.63 -11.71
C MET A 186 -2.79 -6.25 -13.18
N ILE A 187 -2.65 -4.97 -13.52
CA ILE A 187 -2.82 -4.49 -14.90
C ILE A 187 -1.82 -5.18 -15.83
N ARG A 188 -0.54 -5.27 -15.44
CA ARG A 188 0.49 -5.96 -16.25
C ARG A 188 0.19 -7.44 -16.41
N HIS A 189 -0.25 -8.13 -15.36
CA HIS A 189 -0.61 -9.54 -15.40
C HIS A 189 -1.78 -9.75 -16.38
N ALA A 190 -2.89 -9.03 -16.18
CA ALA A 190 -4.08 -9.16 -17.02
C ALA A 190 -3.82 -8.83 -18.50
N SER A 191 -2.95 -7.84 -18.79
CA SER A 191 -2.60 -7.45 -20.16
C SER A 191 -1.69 -8.45 -20.89
N ARG A 192 -0.99 -9.33 -20.16
CA ARG A 192 -0.05 -10.32 -20.71
C ARG A 192 -0.57 -11.76 -20.64
N SER A 193 -1.61 -12.00 -19.86
CA SER A 193 -2.21 -13.31 -19.67
C SER A 193 -3.10 -13.69 -20.87
N ASP A 194 -3.06 -14.95 -21.26
CA ASP A 194 -4.00 -15.53 -22.23
C ASP A 194 -5.38 -15.82 -21.63
N LYS A 195 -5.51 -15.67 -20.32
CA LYS A 195 -6.80 -15.83 -19.61
C LYS A 195 -7.80 -14.77 -20.03
N LYS A 196 -9.08 -15.15 -20.01
CA LYS A 196 -10.21 -14.27 -20.38
C LYS A 196 -11.01 -13.82 -19.16
N GLN A 197 -10.71 -14.38 -17.99
CA GLN A 197 -11.44 -14.12 -16.76
C GLN A 197 -10.44 -13.89 -15.63
N PHE A 198 -10.72 -12.87 -14.82
CA PHE A 198 -9.94 -12.50 -13.66
C PHE A 198 -10.87 -12.20 -12.48
N ILE A 199 -10.52 -12.70 -11.31
CA ILE A 199 -11.09 -12.26 -10.03
C ILE A 199 -10.12 -11.24 -9.45
N ILE A 200 -10.60 -10.04 -9.15
CA ILE A 200 -9.76 -8.93 -8.65
C ILE A 200 -10.24 -8.57 -7.25
N ALA A 201 -9.29 -8.51 -6.31
CA ALA A 201 -9.53 -8.25 -4.89
C ALA A 201 -8.53 -7.24 -4.31
#